data_0d07e573341685172f73b1341e7cb284
#
_entry.id   0d07e573341685172f73b1341e7cb284
#
_cell.length_a   1.000
_cell.length_b   1.000
_cell.length_c   1.000
_cell.angle_alpha   90.00
_cell.angle_beta   90.00
_cell.angle_gamma   90.00
#
_symmetry.space_group_name_H-M   'P 1'
#
loop_
_entity.id
_entity.type
_entity.pdbx_description
1 polymer ?
#
loop_
_entity_poly.entity_id
_entity_poly.type
_entity_poly.pdbx_seq_one_letter_code
_entity_poly.pdbx_strand_id
1 'polypeptide(L)'
;SLDEELTAYENMDFHGRLYRIPKRARQKKITELLKLVELFDKKDNLVKTYSGGMRRRLEIARGLMHEPQVLFLDEPTLGLDPQTRNHLWDYIDRLNKEKGITIILTTHYMEEADKLCHRIAIIDKGRIIAMDTSENLKNDIGGDVITLVSPERDALYSAIKSMPEIKSIELHDSSITIGIQNAEKHVANIVNIASANDIEIKSLSIHKPTLEDVFLHFTGRTIREEEASSKDQMRMMRKAGRR
;
A
#
# COMPACT_ATOMS: atom_id res chain seq x y z
N SER A 1 -1.17 -20.35 9.99
CA SER A 1 -2.49 -19.77 10.31
C SER A 1 -2.80 -19.92 11.79
N LEU A 2 -3.75 -19.15 12.29
CA LEU A 2 -4.33 -19.36 13.63
C LEU A 2 -5.27 -20.58 13.59
N ASP A 3 -5.37 -21.26 14.73
CA ASP A 3 -6.40 -22.26 14.95
C ASP A 3 -7.63 -21.58 15.56
N GLU A 4 -8.76 -21.62 14.87
CA GLU A 4 -9.98 -20.92 15.27
C GLU A 4 -10.71 -21.59 16.44
N GLU A 5 -10.45 -22.88 16.69
CA GLU A 5 -11.02 -23.64 17.82
C GLU A 5 -10.21 -23.49 19.11
N LEU A 6 -9.07 -22.84 19.06
CA LEU A 6 -8.25 -22.49 20.21
C LEU A 6 -8.50 -21.04 20.63
N THR A 7 -8.24 -20.76 21.92
CA THR A 7 -8.17 -19.40 22.43
C THR A 7 -6.93 -18.67 21.92
N ALA A 8 -6.87 -17.34 22.07
CA ALA A 8 -5.67 -16.59 21.73
C ALA A 8 -4.46 -17.05 22.56
N TYR A 9 -4.65 -17.30 23.85
CA TYR A 9 -3.60 -17.81 24.73
C TYR A 9 -3.08 -19.16 24.26
N GLU A 10 -3.96 -20.10 23.95
CA GLU A 10 -3.59 -21.46 23.49
C GLU A 10 -2.87 -21.42 22.14
N ASN A 11 -3.31 -20.60 21.19
CA ASN A 11 -2.58 -20.37 19.94
C ASN A 11 -1.15 -19.90 20.18
N MET A 12 -0.96 -18.96 21.07
CA MET A 12 0.37 -18.43 21.44
C MET A 12 1.21 -19.46 22.19
N ASP A 13 0.60 -20.20 23.13
CA ASP A 13 1.29 -21.25 23.90
C ASP A 13 1.75 -22.39 23.00
N PHE A 14 0.88 -22.84 22.10
CA PHE A 14 1.20 -23.87 21.11
C PHE A 14 2.40 -23.45 20.24
N HIS A 15 2.35 -22.22 19.70
CA HIS A 15 3.41 -21.67 18.86
C HIS A 15 4.74 -21.56 19.64
N GLY A 16 4.70 -21.05 20.87
CA GLY A 16 5.87 -20.96 21.72
C GLY A 16 6.49 -22.32 22.08
N ARG A 17 5.67 -23.39 22.14
CA ARG A 17 6.19 -24.77 22.31
C ARG A 17 6.91 -25.27 21.06
N LEU A 18 6.41 -24.94 19.87
CA LEU A 18 7.09 -25.28 18.60
C LEU A 18 8.49 -24.71 18.54
N TYR A 19 8.68 -23.48 19.05
CA TYR A 19 9.99 -22.84 19.17
C TYR A 19 10.78 -23.25 20.43
N ARG A 20 10.31 -24.25 21.19
CA ARG A 20 10.96 -24.79 22.40
C ARG A 20 11.19 -23.74 23.48
N ILE A 21 10.36 -22.70 23.55
CA ILE A 21 10.48 -21.66 24.58
C ILE A 21 10.09 -22.26 25.94
N PRO A 22 10.94 -22.17 26.99
CA PRO A 22 10.65 -22.72 28.29
C PRO A 22 9.34 -22.15 28.88
N LYS A 23 8.58 -22.99 29.59
CA LYS A 23 7.22 -22.66 30.07
C LYS A 23 7.12 -21.29 30.74
N ARG A 24 8.00 -20.99 31.70
CA ARG A 24 7.98 -19.72 32.46
C ARG A 24 8.23 -18.51 31.53
N ALA A 25 9.23 -18.59 30.65
CA ALA A 25 9.54 -17.53 29.70
C ALA A 25 8.39 -17.36 28.69
N ARG A 26 7.82 -18.47 28.20
CA ARG A 26 6.70 -18.47 27.28
C ARG A 26 5.46 -17.77 27.85
N GLN A 27 5.06 -18.10 29.08
CA GLN A 27 3.93 -17.48 29.75
C GLN A 27 4.12 -15.96 29.93
N LYS A 28 5.32 -15.52 30.31
CA LYS A 28 5.66 -14.11 30.41
C LYS A 28 5.55 -13.43 29.05
N LYS A 29 6.14 -14.03 28.01
CA LYS A 29 6.12 -13.52 26.63
C LYS A 29 4.71 -13.43 26.04
N ILE A 30 3.87 -14.44 26.26
CA ILE A 30 2.46 -14.42 25.83
C ILE A 30 1.73 -13.24 26.47
N THR A 31 1.90 -13.04 27.76
CA THR A 31 1.28 -11.91 28.48
C THR A 31 1.73 -10.57 27.90
N GLU A 32 3.03 -10.39 27.67
CA GLU A 32 3.60 -9.17 27.10
C GLU A 32 3.07 -8.91 25.71
N LEU A 33 3.09 -9.91 24.82
CA LEU A 33 2.66 -9.78 23.45
C LEU A 33 1.14 -9.55 23.33
N LEU A 34 0.32 -10.26 24.12
CA LEU A 34 -1.13 -10.04 24.11
C LEU A 34 -1.51 -8.65 24.63
N LYS A 35 -0.78 -8.11 25.62
CA LYS A 35 -0.94 -6.71 26.05
C LYS A 35 -0.51 -5.74 24.95
N LEU A 36 0.61 -6.00 24.29
CA LEU A 36 1.14 -5.18 23.22
C LEU A 36 0.14 -5.04 22.04
N VAL A 37 -0.57 -6.12 21.69
CA VAL A 37 -1.59 -6.12 20.63
C VAL A 37 -3.00 -5.80 21.12
N GLU A 38 -3.17 -5.42 22.39
CA GLU A 38 -4.47 -5.08 23.01
C GLU A 38 -5.49 -6.22 22.97
N LEU A 39 -5.04 -7.46 23.14
CA LEU A 39 -5.88 -8.65 23.15
C LEU A 39 -5.85 -9.40 24.50
N PHE A 40 -5.15 -8.85 25.51
CA PHE A 40 -4.97 -9.54 26.79
C PHE A 40 -6.30 -9.86 27.49
N ASP A 41 -7.26 -8.92 27.49
CA ASP A 41 -8.58 -9.10 28.14
C ASP A 41 -9.47 -10.12 27.42
N LYS A 42 -9.11 -10.48 26.19
CA LYS A 42 -9.82 -11.47 25.37
C LYS A 42 -9.02 -12.76 25.16
N LYS A 43 -7.92 -12.93 25.89
CA LYS A 43 -6.97 -14.05 25.72
C LYS A 43 -7.60 -15.44 25.84
N ASP A 44 -8.66 -15.56 26.64
CA ASP A 44 -9.37 -16.81 26.90
C ASP A 44 -10.58 -17.04 25.98
N ASN A 45 -10.85 -16.11 25.03
CA ASN A 45 -11.91 -16.27 24.03
C ASN A 45 -11.39 -17.07 22.83
N LEU A 46 -12.26 -17.89 22.24
CA LEU A 46 -11.95 -18.65 21.02
C LEU A 46 -11.68 -17.70 19.85
N VAL A 47 -10.67 -18.00 19.05
CA VAL A 47 -10.25 -17.13 17.92
C VAL A 47 -11.35 -17.00 16.87
N LYS A 48 -12.23 -18.00 16.70
CA LYS A 48 -13.38 -17.90 15.80
C LYS A 48 -14.33 -16.74 16.14
N THR A 49 -14.33 -16.24 17.38
CA THR A 49 -15.16 -15.11 17.82
C THR A 49 -14.48 -13.75 17.58
N TYR A 50 -13.24 -13.74 17.10
CA TYR A 50 -12.48 -12.53 16.86
C TYR A 50 -12.89 -11.84 15.56
N SER A 51 -12.88 -10.49 15.57
CA SER A 51 -12.95 -9.73 14.33
C SER A 51 -11.71 -9.96 13.44
N GLY A 52 -11.78 -9.61 12.16
CA GLY A 52 -10.64 -9.72 11.24
C GLY A 52 -9.40 -9.00 11.78
N GLY A 53 -9.57 -7.77 12.28
CA GLY A 53 -8.47 -7.00 12.88
C GLY A 53 -7.89 -7.62 14.15
N MET A 54 -8.73 -8.22 15.01
CA MET A 54 -8.25 -8.97 16.18
C MET A 54 -7.44 -10.20 15.77
N ARG A 55 -7.90 -10.97 14.78
CA ARG A 55 -7.16 -12.11 14.24
C ARG A 55 -5.82 -11.67 13.68
N ARG A 56 -5.79 -10.58 12.91
CA ARG A 56 -4.55 -10.07 12.31
C ARG A 56 -3.53 -9.62 13.35
N ARG A 57 -3.99 -8.90 14.39
CA ARG A 57 -3.13 -8.53 15.53
C ARG A 57 -2.58 -9.76 16.28
N LEU A 58 -3.39 -10.80 16.45
CA LEU A 58 -2.94 -12.05 17.08
C LEU A 58 -1.92 -12.79 16.20
N GLU A 59 -2.08 -12.80 14.87
CA GLU A 59 -1.10 -13.38 13.94
C GLU A 59 0.26 -12.70 14.06
N ILE A 60 0.29 -11.38 14.12
CA ILE A 60 1.52 -10.61 14.31
C ILE A 60 2.14 -10.94 15.67
N ALA A 61 1.35 -10.90 16.75
CA ALA A 61 1.82 -11.25 18.10
C ALA A 61 2.42 -12.67 18.12
N ARG A 62 1.79 -13.62 17.46
CA ARG A 62 2.31 -14.99 17.32
C ARG A 62 3.64 -15.02 16.58
N GLY A 63 3.78 -14.24 15.50
CA GLY A 63 5.04 -14.11 14.76
C GLY A 63 6.19 -13.53 15.60
N LEU A 64 5.88 -12.78 16.66
CA LEU A 64 6.88 -12.19 17.57
C LEU A 64 7.31 -13.12 18.72
N MET A 65 6.69 -14.29 18.88
CA MET A 65 7.00 -15.21 19.98
C MET A 65 8.45 -15.63 20.02
N HIS A 66 9.10 -15.80 18.88
CA HIS A 66 10.48 -16.25 18.75
C HIS A 66 11.50 -15.10 18.56
N GLU A 67 11.07 -13.85 18.80
CA GLU A 67 11.91 -12.63 18.73
C GLU A 67 12.66 -12.48 17.39
N PRO A 68 11.95 -12.43 16.27
CA PRO A 68 12.58 -12.32 14.95
C PRO A 68 13.30 -10.98 14.81
N GLN A 69 14.42 -10.96 14.11
CA GLN A 69 15.08 -9.73 13.68
C GLN A 69 14.40 -9.11 12.47
N VAL A 70 13.76 -9.95 11.64
CA VAL A 70 13.01 -9.54 10.44
C VAL A 70 11.62 -10.15 10.48
N LEU A 71 10.61 -9.32 10.30
CA LEU A 71 9.20 -9.72 10.25
C LEU A 71 8.65 -9.43 8.85
N PHE A 72 8.10 -10.47 8.21
CA PHE A 72 7.41 -10.34 6.93
C PHE A 72 5.90 -10.24 7.15
N LEU A 73 5.29 -9.21 6.60
CA LEU A 73 3.85 -8.96 6.66
C LEU A 73 3.29 -8.90 5.23
N ASP A 74 2.51 -9.89 4.87
CA ASP A 74 1.86 -9.93 3.57
C ASP A 74 0.46 -9.32 3.70
N GLU A 75 0.23 -8.17 3.02
CA GLU A 75 -1.04 -7.44 3.02
C GLU A 75 -1.63 -7.25 4.45
N PRO A 76 -0.89 -6.64 5.42
CA PRO A 76 -1.26 -6.73 6.83
C PRO A 76 -2.61 -6.09 7.17
N THR A 77 -3.10 -5.14 6.38
CA THR A 77 -4.35 -4.41 6.64
C THR A 77 -5.48 -4.74 5.65
N LEU A 78 -5.28 -5.74 4.81
CA LEU A 78 -6.29 -6.12 3.81
C LEU A 78 -7.62 -6.49 4.49
N GLY A 79 -8.71 -5.87 4.01
CA GLY A 79 -10.06 -6.15 4.49
C GLY A 79 -10.39 -5.56 5.86
N LEU A 80 -9.53 -4.72 6.43
CA LEU A 80 -9.81 -4.01 7.67
C LEU A 80 -10.50 -2.67 7.40
N ASP A 81 -11.38 -2.27 8.33
CA ASP A 81 -11.95 -0.93 8.33
C ASP A 81 -10.88 0.15 8.61
N PRO A 82 -11.10 1.42 8.23
CA PRO A 82 -10.09 2.48 8.36
C PRO A 82 -9.58 2.68 9.78
N GLN A 83 -10.44 2.56 10.80
CA GLN A 83 -10.04 2.74 12.19
C GLN A 83 -9.10 1.61 12.65
N THR A 84 -9.48 0.37 12.39
CA THR A 84 -8.66 -0.81 12.70
C THR A 84 -7.34 -0.78 11.95
N ARG A 85 -7.32 -0.32 10.68
CA ARG A 85 -6.11 -0.14 9.88
C ARG A 85 -5.15 0.84 10.54
N ASN A 86 -5.62 2.02 10.95
CA ASN A 86 -4.79 3.02 11.62
C ASN A 86 -4.18 2.48 12.92
N HIS A 87 -4.95 1.78 13.75
CA HIS A 87 -4.43 1.14 14.96
C HIS A 87 -3.33 0.11 14.64
N LEU A 88 -3.48 -0.66 13.57
CA LEU A 88 -2.48 -1.63 13.16
C LEU A 88 -1.21 -0.95 12.63
N TRP A 89 -1.33 0.14 11.90
CA TRP A 89 -0.19 0.94 11.46
C TRP A 89 0.63 1.48 12.63
N ASP A 90 -0.04 2.09 13.62
CA ASP A 90 0.62 2.60 14.81
C ASP A 90 1.32 1.48 15.61
N TYR A 91 0.74 0.28 15.59
CA TYR A 91 1.34 -0.90 16.19
C TYR A 91 2.59 -1.37 15.43
N ILE A 92 2.54 -1.46 14.10
CA ILE A 92 3.67 -1.86 13.24
C ILE A 92 4.82 -0.85 13.38
N ASP A 93 4.53 0.43 13.39
CA ASP A 93 5.51 1.50 13.58
C ASP A 93 6.21 1.38 14.96
N ARG A 94 5.44 1.14 16.03
CA ARG A 94 6.01 0.88 17.38
C ARG A 94 6.92 -0.34 17.40
N LEU A 95 6.57 -1.44 16.73
CA LEU A 95 7.42 -2.61 16.64
C LEU A 95 8.80 -2.30 16.03
N ASN A 96 8.80 -1.51 14.97
CA ASN A 96 10.04 -1.09 14.32
C ASN A 96 10.85 -0.16 15.25
N LYS A 97 10.24 0.91 15.78
CA LYS A 97 10.93 1.94 16.56
C LYS A 97 11.37 1.48 17.93
N GLU A 98 10.51 0.77 18.67
CA GLU A 98 10.79 0.40 20.07
C GLU A 98 11.50 -0.94 20.20
N LYS A 99 11.27 -1.88 19.29
CA LYS A 99 11.86 -3.22 19.33
C LYS A 99 13.01 -3.43 18.34
N GLY A 100 13.26 -2.45 17.45
CA GLY A 100 14.32 -2.55 16.45
C GLY A 100 14.12 -3.67 15.43
N ILE A 101 12.87 -4.14 15.24
CA ILE A 101 12.56 -5.21 14.29
C ILE A 101 12.52 -4.63 12.89
N THR A 102 13.28 -5.21 11.97
CA THR A 102 13.15 -4.88 10.55
C THR A 102 11.84 -5.45 10.01
N ILE A 103 11.01 -4.62 9.40
CA ILE A 103 9.71 -5.05 8.87
C ILE A 103 9.74 -4.93 7.35
N ILE A 104 9.41 -6.02 6.67
CA ILE A 104 9.19 -6.07 5.24
C ILE A 104 7.70 -6.35 5.06
N LEU A 105 6.98 -5.43 4.43
CA LEU A 105 5.57 -5.60 4.15
C LEU A 105 5.28 -5.51 2.66
N THR A 106 4.28 -6.26 2.21
CA THR A 106 3.66 -6.09 0.90
C THR A 106 2.34 -5.37 1.08
N THR A 107 2.00 -4.48 0.18
CA THR A 107 0.70 -3.80 0.18
C THR A 107 0.39 -3.24 -1.19
N HIS A 108 -0.89 -3.12 -1.50
CA HIS A 108 -1.41 -2.32 -2.61
C HIS A 108 -2.04 -1.00 -2.12
N TYR A 109 -2.04 -0.75 -0.81
CA TYR A 109 -2.46 0.54 -0.24
C TYR A 109 -1.26 1.49 -0.18
N MET A 110 -1.26 2.49 -1.07
CA MET A 110 -0.17 3.47 -1.16
C MET A 110 -0.01 4.30 0.12
N GLU A 111 -1.11 4.60 0.80
CA GLU A 111 -1.09 5.28 2.10
C GLU A 111 -0.35 4.47 3.18
N GLU A 112 -0.48 3.13 3.16
CA GLU A 112 0.23 2.25 4.08
C GLU A 112 1.73 2.29 3.83
N ALA A 113 2.13 2.17 2.57
CA ALA A 113 3.54 2.27 2.19
C ALA A 113 4.13 3.64 2.54
N ASP A 114 3.40 4.72 2.25
CA ASP A 114 3.82 6.09 2.53
C ASP A 114 4.01 6.36 4.03
N LYS A 115 3.09 5.84 4.86
CA LYS A 115 3.10 6.05 6.31
C LYS A 115 4.14 5.20 7.05
N LEU A 116 4.34 3.95 6.63
CA LEU A 116 5.10 2.96 7.40
C LEU A 116 6.52 2.72 6.87
N CYS A 117 6.74 2.88 5.57
CA CYS A 117 7.97 2.41 4.95
C CYS A 117 9.03 3.51 4.84
N HIS A 118 10.23 3.24 5.33
CA HIS A 118 11.39 4.10 5.11
C HIS A 118 11.91 3.99 3.67
N ARG A 119 11.75 2.82 3.05
CA ARG A 119 12.08 2.56 1.64
C ARG A 119 10.96 1.76 1.00
N ILE A 120 10.65 2.09 -0.23
CA ILE A 120 9.56 1.50 -1.01
C ILE A 120 10.16 0.93 -2.29
N ALA A 121 9.81 -0.32 -2.59
CA ALA A 121 10.14 -0.97 -3.85
C ALA A 121 8.86 -1.16 -4.66
N ILE A 122 8.83 -0.62 -5.88
CA ILE A 122 7.73 -0.83 -6.83
C ILE A 122 8.09 -2.06 -7.67
N ILE A 123 7.16 -3.02 -7.68
CA ILE A 123 7.33 -4.28 -8.40
C ILE A 123 6.32 -4.31 -9.55
N ASP A 124 6.79 -4.52 -10.77
CA ASP A 124 5.96 -4.81 -11.93
C ASP A 124 6.50 -6.04 -12.68
N LYS A 125 5.60 -6.94 -13.09
CA LYS A 125 5.91 -8.19 -13.81
C LYS A 125 7.06 -8.99 -13.20
N GLY A 126 7.09 -9.04 -11.86
CA GLY A 126 8.09 -9.79 -11.08
C GLY A 126 9.47 -9.13 -11.02
N ARG A 127 9.59 -7.86 -11.37
CA ARG A 127 10.84 -7.08 -11.30
C ARG A 127 10.65 -5.83 -10.46
N ILE A 128 11.68 -5.48 -9.70
CA ILE A 128 11.73 -4.16 -9.04
C ILE A 128 12.08 -3.13 -10.12
N ILE A 129 11.19 -2.18 -10.35
CA ILE A 129 11.32 -1.13 -11.36
C ILE A 129 11.74 0.22 -10.76
N ALA A 130 11.46 0.45 -9.47
CA ALA A 130 11.95 1.60 -8.72
C ALA A 130 12.12 1.21 -7.24
N MET A 131 13.09 1.81 -6.55
CA MET A 131 13.28 1.60 -5.11
C MET A 131 13.97 2.82 -4.50
N ASP A 132 13.25 3.56 -3.64
CA ASP A 132 13.80 4.68 -2.88
C ASP A 132 12.89 5.01 -1.67
N THR A 133 13.16 6.14 -1.00
CA THR A 133 12.25 6.74 -0.02
C THR A 133 10.98 7.25 -0.73
N SER A 134 9.87 7.36 0.02
CA SER A 134 8.65 7.93 -0.52
C SER A 134 8.85 9.32 -1.11
N GLU A 135 9.63 10.15 -0.42
CA GLU A 135 9.92 11.52 -0.84
C GLU A 135 10.69 11.56 -2.18
N ASN A 136 11.74 10.76 -2.32
CA ASN A 136 12.52 10.71 -3.57
C ASN A 136 11.68 10.21 -4.74
N LEU A 137 10.90 9.13 -4.54
CA LEU A 137 10.01 8.61 -5.57
C LEU A 137 8.97 9.65 -6.04
N LYS A 138 8.41 10.43 -5.12
CA LYS A 138 7.49 11.52 -5.46
C LYS A 138 8.17 12.66 -6.20
N ASN A 139 9.42 12.96 -5.86
CA ASN A 139 10.20 14.00 -6.52
C ASN A 139 10.55 13.65 -7.98
N ASP A 140 10.66 12.35 -8.32
CA ASP A 140 10.91 11.88 -9.68
C ASP A 140 9.79 12.27 -10.67
N ILE A 141 8.55 12.49 -10.18
CA ILE A 141 7.43 13.00 -10.99
C ILE A 141 7.69 14.44 -11.49
N GLY A 142 8.52 15.21 -10.77
CA GLY A 142 8.99 16.53 -11.22
C GLY A 142 8.24 17.72 -10.64
N GLY A 143 7.43 17.56 -9.60
CA GLY A 143 6.73 18.65 -8.92
C GLY A 143 5.26 18.37 -8.65
N ASP A 144 4.39 19.36 -8.76
CA ASP A 144 2.94 19.17 -8.63
C ASP A 144 2.40 18.34 -9.79
N VAL A 145 1.30 17.66 -9.55
CA VAL A 145 0.60 16.84 -10.57
C VAL A 145 -0.64 17.59 -11.03
N ILE A 146 -0.76 17.79 -12.35
CA ILE A 146 -1.99 18.27 -13.00
C ILE A 146 -2.61 17.10 -13.75
N THR A 147 -3.86 16.77 -13.44
CA THR A 147 -4.64 15.80 -14.20
C THR A 147 -5.70 16.50 -15.03
N LEU A 148 -5.69 16.27 -16.33
CA LEU A 148 -6.60 16.84 -17.32
C LEU A 148 -7.47 15.74 -17.92
N VAL A 149 -8.78 15.96 -18.00
CA VAL A 149 -9.73 15.09 -18.71
C VAL A 149 -10.28 15.85 -19.91
N SER A 150 -10.12 15.28 -21.11
CA SER A 150 -10.57 15.88 -22.36
C SER A 150 -11.11 14.80 -23.31
N PRO A 151 -12.18 15.07 -24.07
CA PRO A 151 -12.62 14.21 -25.17
C PRO A 151 -11.57 14.14 -26.29
N GLU A 152 -10.90 15.27 -26.57
CA GLU A 152 -9.83 15.38 -27.57
C GLU A 152 -8.44 15.21 -26.92
N ARG A 153 -8.26 14.18 -26.11
CA ARG A 153 -7.06 13.91 -25.29
C ARG A 153 -5.76 13.96 -26.10
N ASP A 154 -5.70 13.32 -27.27
CA ASP A 154 -4.48 13.22 -28.07
C ASP A 154 -4.12 14.58 -28.72
N ALA A 155 -5.14 15.38 -29.07
CA ALA A 155 -4.94 16.76 -29.54
C ALA A 155 -4.40 17.65 -28.41
N LEU A 156 -5.00 17.54 -27.20
CA LEU A 156 -4.53 18.28 -26.03
C LEU A 156 -3.08 17.92 -25.67
N TYR A 157 -2.76 16.61 -25.64
CA TYR A 157 -1.39 16.15 -25.42
C TYR A 157 -0.42 16.77 -26.43
N SER A 158 -0.77 16.75 -27.72
CA SER A 158 0.08 17.30 -28.78
C SER A 158 0.30 18.81 -28.65
N ALA A 159 -0.71 19.54 -28.18
CA ALA A 159 -0.66 20.97 -27.97
C ALA A 159 0.21 21.40 -26.78
N ILE A 160 0.23 20.60 -25.69
CA ILE A 160 0.91 20.99 -24.47
C ILE A 160 2.28 20.31 -24.26
N LYS A 161 2.57 19.18 -24.92
CA LYS A 161 3.81 18.39 -24.69
C LYS A 161 5.13 19.15 -24.90
N SER A 162 5.09 20.24 -25.67
CA SER A 162 6.28 21.08 -25.96
C SER A 162 6.48 22.21 -24.95
N MET A 163 5.64 22.34 -23.94
CA MET A 163 5.81 23.35 -22.89
C MET A 163 7.09 23.03 -22.09
N PRO A 164 8.04 24.00 -21.97
CA PRO A 164 9.34 23.74 -21.33
C PRO A 164 9.26 23.49 -19.81
N GLU A 165 8.16 23.90 -19.19
CA GLU A 165 7.92 23.75 -17.77
C GLU A 165 7.47 22.33 -17.37
N ILE A 166 6.99 21.55 -18.33
CA ILE A 166 6.54 20.17 -18.10
C ILE A 166 7.75 19.27 -17.92
N LYS A 167 7.81 18.57 -16.79
CA LYS A 167 8.86 17.62 -16.43
C LYS A 167 8.51 16.19 -16.87
N SER A 168 7.26 15.83 -16.69
CA SER A 168 6.70 14.55 -17.13
C SER A 168 5.31 14.75 -17.70
N ILE A 169 4.93 13.96 -18.70
CA ILE A 169 3.59 13.96 -19.28
C ILE A 169 3.23 12.54 -19.71
N GLU A 170 2.07 12.09 -19.26
CA GLU A 170 1.59 10.73 -19.48
C GLU A 170 0.17 10.73 -19.98
N LEU A 171 -0.10 9.85 -20.94
CA LEU A 171 -1.41 9.61 -21.52
C LEU A 171 -2.01 8.36 -20.87
N HIS A 172 -3.24 8.54 -20.35
CA HIS A 172 -4.08 7.44 -19.84
C HIS A 172 -5.34 7.36 -20.68
N ASP A 173 -6.16 6.31 -20.53
CA ASP A 173 -7.34 6.07 -21.37
C ASP A 173 -8.30 7.26 -21.51
N SER A 174 -8.47 8.05 -20.46
CA SER A 174 -9.39 9.20 -20.44
C SER A 174 -8.77 10.50 -19.94
N SER A 175 -7.48 10.52 -19.58
CA SER A 175 -6.83 11.66 -18.95
C SER A 175 -5.38 11.84 -19.38
N ILE A 176 -4.85 13.02 -19.11
CA ILE A 176 -3.43 13.35 -19.20
C ILE A 176 -2.95 13.73 -17.83
N THR A 177 -1.86 13.14 -17.37
CA THR A 177 -1.18 13.50 -16.13
C THR A 177 0.10 14.24 -16.46
N ILE A 178 0.34 15.36 -15.81
CA ILE A 178 1.47 16.26 -16.05
C ILE A 178 2.19 16.50 -14.73
N GLY A 179 3.49 16.24 -14.68
CA GLY A 179 4.37 16.67 -13.61
C GLY A 179 4.99 18.04 -13.93
N ILE A 180 4.75 19.03 -13.09
CA ILE A 180 5.19 20.42 -13.32
C ILE A 180 5.45 21.14 -11.98
N GLN A 181 6.48 21.98 -11.93
CA GLN A 181 6.74 22.76 -10.71
C GLN A 181 5.80 23.98 -10.64
N ASN A 182 5.24 24.23 -9.45
CA ASN A 182 4.32 25.36 -9.20
C ASN A 182 3.14 25.36 -10.19
N ALA A 183 2.40 24.24 -10.26
CA ALA A 183 1.29 24.00 -11.20
C ALA A 183 0.32 25.19 -11.31
N GLU A 184 0.00 25.83 -10.17
CA GLU A 184 -0.95 26.96 -10.11
C GLU A 184 -0.58 28.09 -11.07
N LYS A 185 0.71 28.32 -11.32
CA LYS A 185 1.19 29.38 -12.23
C LYS A 185 0.97 29.04 -13.72
N HIS A 186 0.86 27.75 -14.03
CA HIS A 186 0.85 27.24 -15.39
C HIS A 186 -0.55 26.83 -15.89
N VAL A 187 -1.51 26.66 -14.97
CA VAL A 187 -2.89 26.26 -15.32
C VAL A 187 -3.53 27.19 -16.32
N ALA A 188 -3.43 28.50 -16.10
CA ALA A 188 -4.01 29.49 -17.02
C ALA A 188 -3.43 29.34 -18.45
N ASN A 189 -2.14 29.09 -18.58
CA ASN A 189 -1.49 28.87 -19.88
C ASN A 189 -1.99 27.58 -20.55
N ILE A 190 -2.11 26.48 -19.80
CA ILE A 190 -2.64 25.19 -20.32
C ILE A 190 -4.08 25.37 -20.84
N VAL A 191 -4.94 26.06 -20.06
CA VAL A 191 -6.32 26.34 -20.47
C VAL A 191 -6.38 27.22 -21.72
N ASN A 192 -5.52 28.27 -21.79
CA ASN A 192 -5.44 29.12 -22.98
C ASN A 192 -4.99 28.36 -24.22
N ILE A 193 -4.00 27.45 -24.10
CA ILE A 193 -3.55 26.61 -25.20
C ILE A 193 -4.70 25.69 -25.67
N ALA A 194 -5.43 25.07 -24.76
CA ALA A 194 -6.59 24.24 -25.11
C ALA A 194 -7.66 25.07 -25.86
N SER A 195 -8.03 26.23 -25.31
CA SER A 195 -9.02 27.12 -25.94
C SER A 195 -8.60 27.61 -27.34
N ALA A 196 -7.30 27.94 -27.50
CA ALA A 196 -6.78 28.40 -28.80
C ALA A 196 -6.79 27.30 -29.88
N ASN A 197 -6.90 26.03 -29.49
CA ASN A 197 -7.00 24.89 -30.39
C ASN A 197 -8.40 24.27 -30.41
N ASP A 198 -9.42 24.95 -29.90
CA ASP A 198 -10.81 24.47 -29.78
C ASP A 198 -10.96 23.12 -29.04
N ILE A 199 -10.10 22.88 -28.07
CA ILE A 199 -10.08 21.64 -27.29
C ILE A 199 -10.83 21.83 -25.97
N GLU A 200 -11.82 21.00 -25.68
CA GLU A 200 -12.58 21.02 -24.45
C GLU A 200 -11.82 20.37 -23.29
N ILE A 201 -11.69 21.06 -22.17
CA ILE A 201 -11.23 20.49 -20.89
C ILE A 201 -12.46 20.25 -20.00
N LYS A 202 -12.84 18.99 -19.78
CA LYS A 202 -13.97 18.61 -18.90
C LYS A 202 -13.63 18.72 -17.42
N SER A 203 -12.40 18.42 -17.07
CA SER A 203 -11.93 18.46 -15.69
C SER A 203 -10.44 18.77 -15.64
N LEU A 204 -10.07 19.57 -14.65
CA LEU A 204 -8.68 19.88 -14.29
C LEU A 204 -8.56 19.77 -12.78
N SER A 205 -7.58 19.01 -12.31
CA SER A 205 -7.24 18.92 -10.88
C SER A 205 -5.74 19.11 -10.68
N ILE A 206 -5.38 19.70 -9.53
CA ILE A 206 -4.00 19.88 -9.11
C ILE A 206 -3.84 19.26 -7.74
N HIS A 207 -2.77 18.50 -7.54
CA HIS A 207 -2.43 17.93 -6.24
C HIS A 207 -0.91 17.74 -6.10
N LYS A 208 -0.44 17.52 -4.87
CA LYS A 208 0.94 17.13 -4.63
C LYS A 208 1.13 15.65 -5.01
N PRO A 209 2.32 15.27 -5.50
CA PRO A 209 2.58 13.87 -5.88
C PRO A 209 2.24 12.89 -4.77
N THR A 210 1.54 11.85 -5.13
CA THR A 210 1.22 10.70 -4.28
C THR A 210 2.00 9.47 -4.73
N LEU A 211 2.04 8.43 -3.94
CA LEU A 211 2.60 7.14 -4.38
C LEU A 211 1.73 6.46 -5.44
N GLU A 212 0.45 6.81 -5.57
CA GLU A 212 -0.40 6.36 -6.67
C GLU A 212 0.09 6.95 -8.00
N ASP A 213 0.44 8.24 -8.02
CA ASP A 213 1.02 8.90 -9.20
C ASP A 213 2.37 8.28 -9.56
N VAL A 214 3.21 8.00 -8.54
CA VAL A 214 4.50 7.31 -8.73
C VAL A 214 4.29 5.93 -9.37
N PHE A 215 3.36 5.14 -8.84
CA PHE A 215 3.06 3.82 -9.38
C PHE A 215 2.59 3.91 -10.83
N LEU A 216 1.70 4.84 -11.12
CA LEU A 216 1.18 5.09 -12.47
C LEU A 216 2.30 5.51 -13.41
N HIS A 217 3.18 6.42 -12.99
CA HIS A 217 4.36 6.89 -13.74
C HIS A 217 5.28 5.73 -14.16
N PHE A 218 5.63 4.83 -13.22
CA PHE A 218 6.57 3.74 -13.51
C PHE A 218 5.93 2.55 -14.25
N THR A 219 4.63 2.29 -14.08
CA THR A 219 3.94 1.12 -14.65
C THR A 219 3.10 1.43 -15.88
N GLY A 220 2.72 2.71 -16.08
CA GLY A 220 1.81 3.16 -17.14
C GLY A 220 0.36 2.70 -16.94
N ARG A 221 -0.02 2.20 -15.76
CA ARG A 221 -1.37 1.70 -15.47
C ARG A 221 -1.75 1.90 -14.00
N THR A 222 -3.05 1.98 -13.73
CA THR A 222 -3.56 2.12 -12.38
C THR A 222 -3.56 0.78 -11.64
N ILE A 223 -3.49 0.82 -10.30
CA ILE A 223 -3.57 -0.37 -9.45
C ILE A 223 -4.88 -1.13 -9.68
N ARG A 224 -5.99 -0.41 -9.91
CA ARG A 224 -7.31 -1.02 -10.19
C ARG A 224 -7.34 -1.85 -11.47
N GLU A 225 -6.64 -1.40 -12.51
CA GLU A 225 -6.49 -2.14 -13.77
C GLU A 225 -5.65 -3.40 -13.58
N GLU A 226 -4.63 -3.34 -12.74
CA GLU A 226 -3.78 -4.48 -12.41
C GLU A 226 -4.53 -5.56 -11.63
N GLU A 227 -5.34 -5.17 -10.64
CA GLU A 227 -6.22 -6.10 -9.92
C GLU A 227 -7.26 -6.76 -10.83
N ALA A 228 -7.87 -6.01 -11.74
CA ALA A 228 -8.83 -6.54 -12.71
C ALA A 228 -8.16 -7.56 -13.64
N SER A 229 -7.00 -7.24 -14.20
CA SER A 229 -6.21 -8.13 -15.06
C SER A 229 -5.78 -9.41 -14.33
N SER A 230 -5.34 -9.31 -13.08
CA SER A 230 -4.93 -10.45 -12.26
C SER A 230 -6.11 -11.39 -11.95
N LYS A 231 -7.29 -10.84 -11.66
CA LYS A 231 -8.52 -11.62 -11.43
C LYS A 231 -8.97 -12.35 -12.68
N ASP A 232 -8.84 -11.75 -13.85
CA ASP A 232 -9.18 -12.37 -15.14
C ASP A 232 -8.19 -13.48 -15.51
N GLN A 233 -6.89 -13.28 -15.27
CA GLN A 233 -5.87 -14.31 -15.44
C GLN A 233 -6.12 -15.53 -14.52
N MET A 234 -6.44 -15.30 -13.23
CA MET A 234 -6.79 -16.38 -12.31
C MET A 234 -8.06 -17.13 -12.73
N ARG A 235 -9.06 -16.43 -13.28
CA ARG A 235 -10.27 -17.05 -13.83
C ARG A 235 -9.96 -17.93 -15.04
N MET A 236 -9.07 -17.48 -15.93
CA MET A 236 -8.64 -18.26 -17.11
C MET A 236 -7.84 -19.50 -16.69
N MET A 237 -6.91 -19.39 -15.76
CA MET A 237 -6.14 -20.53 -15.22
C MET A 237 -7.04 -21.57 -14.54
N ARG A 238 -8.05 -21.14 -13.75
CA ARG A 238 -9.04 -22.06 -13.14
C ARG A 238 -9.93 -22.75 -14.17
N LYS A 239 -10.21 -22.11 -15.31
CA LYS A 239 -10.95 -22.74 -16.41
C LYS A 239 -10.10 -23.74 -17.21
N ALA A 240 -8.81 -23.44 -17.40
CA ALA A 240 -7.87 -24.32 -18.11
C ALA A 240 -7.50 -25.58 -17.29
N GLY A 241 -7.42 -25.47 -15.97
CA GLY A 241 -7.12 -26.61 -15.07
C GLY A 241 -8.31 -27.57 -14.78
N ARG A 242 -9.47 -27.33 -15.40
CA ARG A 242 -10.68 -28.19 -15.30
C ARG A 242 -10.97 -28.99 -16.56
N ARG A 243 -10.03 -29.09 -17.48
CA ARG A 243 -10.11 -29.95 -18.67
C ARG A 243 -9.18 -31.14 -18.55
#